data_92eaf42fd12a1776f3e76f0a33147b58
#
_entry.id   92eaf42fd12a1776f3e76f0a33147b58
#
_cell.length_a   1.000
_cell.length_b   1.000
_cell.length_c   1.000
_cell.angle_alpha   90.00
_cell.angle_beta   90.00
_cell.angle_gamma   90.00
#
_symmetry.space_group_name_H-M   'P 1'
#
loop_
_entity.id
_entity.type
_entity.pdbx_description
1 polymer ?
#
loop_
_entity_poly.entity_id
_entity_poly.type
_entity_poly.pdbx_seq_one_letter_code
_entity_poly.pdbx_strand_id
1 'polypeptide(L)'
;MEGKVLIANRGEIAIRIMNACRDLGLDYVVVYTDADKDSEHVRRNRAEGKDQNAWRITSYTEPNDIFAVADHTSCTAIHPGYGFFSEDFRFARRATIRDRSMTFIGPNWEVIKNLGDKINTKRVANQLGIPTSPGTDAPIYNEMEAEEIAAGLLRDQLDDGIEDPSILVKAAAGGGGMGIEEVTEIEHFRRVYRQLQNYAKRQFGDGGVLIEQCLRDYNHLE
;
A
#
# COMPACT_ATOMS: atom_id res chain seq x y z
N MET A 1 -6.06 -20.52 21.58
CA MET A 1 -6.32 -20.68 20.14
C MET A 1 -5.26 -21.64 19.62
N GLU A 2 -5.64 -22.80 19.13
CA GLU A 2 -4.71 -23.67 18.41
C GLU A 2 -4.65 -23.16 16.98
N GLY A 3 -3.52 -22.58 16.58
CA GLY A 3 -3.34 -22.06 15.23
C GLY A 3 -1.87 -21.83 14.92
N LYS A 4 -1.50 -22.04 13.66
CA LYS A 4 -0.15 -21.79 13.14
C LYS A 4 -0.19 -20.64 12.13
N VAL A 5 0.64 -19.63 12.32
CA VAL A 5 0.69 -18.42 11.49
C VAL A 5 1.86 -18.50 10.50
N LEU A 6 1.58 -18.39 9.20
CA LEU A 6 2.62 -18.13 8.22
C LEU A 6 2.93 -16.63 8.19
N ILE A 7 4.19 -16.28 8.43
CA ILE A 7 4.69 -14.90 8.37
C ILE A 7 5.21 -14.65 6.95
N ALA A 8 4.37 -14.04 6.11
CA ALA A 8 4.66 -13.80 4.69
C ALA A 8 5.42 -12.48 4.48
N ASN A 9 6.50 -12.29 5.25
CA ASN A 9 7.34 -11.10 5.19
C ASN A 9 8.76 -11.41 5.71
N ARG A 10 9.63 -10.39 5.74
CA ARG A 10 11.05 -10.48 6.11
C ARG A 10 11.45 -9.39 7.12
N GLY A 11 12.71 -9.41 7.54
CA GLY A 11 13.33 -8.33 8.32
C GLY A 11 12.67 -8.07 9.68
N GLU A 12 12.59 -6.80 10.06
CA GLU A 12 12.10 -6.39 11.38
C GLU A 12 10.62 -6.67 11.59
N ILE A 13 9.79 -6.56 10.52
CA ILE A 13 8.35 -6.85 10.66
C ILE A 13 8.10 -8.35 10.88
N ALA A 14 8.88 -9.22 10.26
CA ALA A 14 8.80 -10.65 10.54
C ALA A 14 9.14 -10.92 12.00
N ILE A 15 10.19 -10.29 12.55
CA ILE A 15 10.56 -10.42 13.96
C ILE A 15 9.46 -9.91 14.89
N ARG A 16 8.84 -8.77 14.55
CA ARG A 16 7.73 -8.24 15.33
C ARG A 16 6.56 -9.21 15.40
N ILE A 17 6.20 -9.82 14.26
CA ILE A 17 5.11 -10.80 14.18
C ILE A 17 5.50 -12.08 14.94
N MET A 18 6.75 -12.56 14.82
CA MET A 18 7.26 -13.68 15.63
C MET A 18 7.09 -13.44 17.13
N ASN A 19 7.43 -12.22 17.60
CA ASN A 19 7.25 -11.86 19.01
C ASN A 19 5.77 -11.88 19.40
N ALA A 20 4.89 -11.30 18.60
CA ALA A 20 3.45 -11.32 18.85
C ALA A 20 2.88 -12.76 18.90
N CYS A 21 3.29 -13.63 17.97
CA CYS A 21 2.90 -15.05 18.02
C CYS A 21 3.37 -15.72 19.30
N ARG A 22 4.60 -15.45 19.74
CA ARG A 22 5.14 -15.98 20.99
C ARG A 22 4.34 -15.51 22.22
N ASP A 23 4.07 -14.21 22.30
CA ASP A 23 3.31 -13.62 23.40
C ASP A 23 1.88 -14.18 23.48
N LEU A 24 1.30 -14.55 22.33
CA LEU A 24 -0.02 -15.17 22.23
C LEU A 24 -0.02 -16.70 22.36
N GLY A 25 1.14 -17.33 22.49
CA GLY A 25 1.25 -18.79 22.51
C GLY A 25 0.87 -19.47 21.19
N LEU A 26 1.06 -18.78 20.03
CA LEU A 26 0.78 -19.30 18.70
C LEU A 26 2.06 -19.84 18.06
N ASP A 27 1.94 -20.97 17.36
CA ASP A 27 3.00 -21.44 16.49
C ASP A 27 3.10 -20.58 15.23
N TYR A 28 4.30 -20.50 14.64
CA TYR A 28 4.52 -19.74 13.42
C TYR A 28 5.53 -20.40 12.49
N VAL A 29 5.46 -20.01 11.23
CA VAL A 29 6.40 -20.38 10.15
C VAL A 29 6.91 -19.08 9.54
N VAL A 30 8.23 -19.00 9.31
CA VAL A 30 8.87 -17.89 8.58
C VAL A 30 9.28 -18.36 7.20
N VAL A 31 9.31 -17.41 6.25
CA VAL A 31 9.82 -17.65 4.90
C VAL A 31 11.06 -16.80 4.62
N TYR A 32 11.92 -17.26 3.73
CA TYR A 32 13.13 -16.54 3.34
C TYR A 32 13.52 -16.83 1.89
N THR A 33 14.15 -15.87 1.23
CA THR A 33 14.85 -16.06 -0.05
C THR A 33 16.33 -16.34 0.20
N ASP A 34 17.07 -16.75 -0.82
CA ASP A 34 18.52 -17.00 -0.70
C ASP A 34 19.29 -15.78 -0.18
N ALA A 35 18.84 -14.57 -0.51
CA ALA A 35 19.43 -13.32 -0.02
C ALA A 35 19.22 -13.12 1.50
N ASP A 36 18.15 -13.69 2.05
CA ASP A 36 17.77 -13.51 3.45
C ASP A 36 18.06 -14.74 4.35
N LYS A 37 18.71 -15.78 3.82
CA LYS A 37 18.97 -17.03 4.55
C LYS A 37 19.67 -16.87 5.90
N ASP A 38 20.48 -15.80 6.05
CA ASP A 38 21.22 -15.46 7.25
C ASP A 38 20.67 -14.21 7.96
N SER A 39 19.48 -13.76 7.59
CA SER A 39 18.84 -12.61 8.21
C SER A 39 18.34 -12.93 9.63
N GLU A 40 18.14 -11.90 10.43
CA GLU A 40 17.85 -12.03 11.86
C GLU A 40 16.58 -12.84 12.14
N HIS A 41 15.51 -12.69 11.36
CA HIS A 41 14.27 -13.46 11.57
C HIS A 41 14.48 -14.97 11.36
N VAL A 42 15.36 -15.36 10.40
CA VAL A 42 15.71 -16.75 10.17
C VAL A 42 16.64 -17.28 11.28
N ARG A 43 17.66 -16.51 11.67
CA ARG A 43 18.57 -16.87 12.75
C ARG A 43 17.86 -17.07 14.07
N ARG A 44 16.94 -16.16 14.44
CA ARG A 44 16.13 -16.31 15.67
C ARG A 44 15.26 -17.53 15.65
N ASN A 45 14.62 -17.81 14.52
CA ASN A 45 13.81 -19.01 14.37
C ASN A 45 14.64 -20.29 14.59
N ARG A 46 15.86 -20.36 14.04
CA ARG A 46 16.81 -21.46 14.24
C ARG A 46 17.28 -21.56 15.68
N ALA A 47 17.64 -20.43 16.30
CA ALA A 47 18.09 -20.39 17.70
C ALA A 47 17.01 -20.87 18.69
N GLU A 48 15.74 -20.76 18.33
CA GLU A 48 14.62 -21.32 19.10
C GLU A 48 14.39 -22.82 18.85
N GLY A 49 15.27 -23.48 18.07
CA GLY A 49 15.13 -24.89 17.71
C GLY A 49 13.99 -25.17 16.74
N LYS A 50 13.56 -24.16 15.99
CA LYS A 50 12.43 -24.21 15.04
C LYS A 50 12.89 -24.23 13.58
N ASP A 51 14.04 -24.82 13.27
CA ASP A 51 14.57 -24.89 11.90
C ASP A 51 13.56 -25.42 10.89
N GLN A 52 12.73 -26.40 11.27
CA GLN A 52 11.66 -26.95 10.45
C GLN A 52 10.56 -25.94 10.13
N ASN A 53 10.54 -24.80 10.79
CA ASN A 53 9.57 -23.72 10.57
C ASN A 53 10.14 -22.56 9.72
N ALA A 54 11.37 -22.70 9.18
CA ALA A 54 11.95 -21.73 8.26
C ALA A 54 11.97 -22.32 6.83
N TRP A 55 11.27 -21.70 5.91
CA TRP A 55 11.05 -22.23 4.56
C TRP A 55 11.61 -21.30 3.49
N ARG A 56 12.38 -21.89 2.58
CA ARG A 56 12.89 -21.18 1.41
C ARG A 56 11.78 -20.96 0.38
N ILE A 57 11.71 -19.73 -0.14
CA ILE A 57 10.84 -19.32 -1.24
C ILE A 57 11.66 -18.67 -2.36
N THR A 58 11.11 -18.56 -3.56
CA THR A 58 11.78 -17.91 -4.68
C THR A 58 11.68 -16.41 -4.60
N SER A 59 10.52 -15.88 -4.17
CA SER A 59 10.26 -14.46 -4.02
C SER A 59 9.15 -14.18 -2.99
N TYR A 60 9.28 -13.08 -2.28
CA TYR A 60 8.22 -12.57 -1.38
C TYR A 60 7.00 -12.03 -2.15
N THR A 61 7.10 -11.89 -3.46
CA THR A 61 6.00 -11.46 -4.34
C THR A 61 5.43 -12.59 -5.19
N GLU A 62 5.84 -13.86 -4.93
CA GLU A 62 5.30 -15.04 -5.59
C GLU A 62 4.24 -15.73 -4.69
N PRO A 63 2.94 -15.52 -4.96
CA PRO A 63 1.90 -16.02 -4.07
C PRO A 63 1.84 -17.54 -4.01
N ASN A 64 2.23 -18.25 -5.08
CA ASN A 64 2.20 -19.71 -5.10
C ASN A 64 3.20 -20.31 -4.10
N ASP A 65 4.37 -19.73 -3.95
CA ASP A 65 5.37 -20.16 -2.96
C ASP A 65 4.81 -20.02 -1.54
N ILE A 66 4.21 -18.87 -1.24
CA ILE A 66 3.64 -18.60 0.08
C ILE A 66 2.53 -19.59 0.41
N PHE A 67 1.61 -19.82 -0.52
CA PHE A 67 0.53 -20.78 -0.30
C PHE A 67 1.02 -22.24 -0.23
N ALA A 68 2.04 -22.61 -1.01
CA ALA A 68 2.63 -23.95 -0.94
C ALA A 68 3.25 -24.21 0.44
N VAL A 69 3.97 -23.23 1.00
CA VAL A 69 4.53 -23.33 2.36
C VAL A 69 3.40 -23.42 3.39
N ALA A 70 2.36 -22.58 3.26
CA ALA A 70 1.23 -22.60 4.17
C ALA A 70 0.53 -23.97 4.21
N ASP A 71 0.30 -24.57 3.05
CA ASP A 71 -0.33 -25.89 2.92
C ASP A 71 0.56 -26.99 3.50
N HIS A 72 1.85 -26.99 3.13
CA HIS A 72 2.81 -28.00 3.60
C HIS A 72 2.98 -27.98 5.12
N THR A 73 2.96 -26.78 5.71
CA THR A 73 3.15 -26.60 7.15
C THR A 73 1.84 -26.58 7.94
N SER A 74 0.71 -26.77 7.27
CA SER A 74 -0.63 -26.75 7.86
C SER A 74 -0.94 -25.45 8.63
N CYS A 75 -0.48 -24.30 8.09
CA CYS A 75 -0.82 -23.01 8.65
C CYS A 75 -2.32 -22.72 8.50
N THR A 76 -2.90 -22.14 9.54
CA THR A 76 -4.32 -21.75 9.58
C THR A 76 -4.52 -20.24 9.40
N ALA A 77 -3.43 -19.47 9.43
CA ALA A 77 -3.46 -18.04 9.21
C ALA A 77 -2.22 -17.57 8.44
N ILE A 78 -2.35 -16.47 7.70
CA ILE A 78 -1.25 -15.75 7.05
C ILE A 78 -1.22 -14.32 7.56
N HIS A 79 -0.05 -13.86 8.00
CA HIS A 79 0.22 -12.47 8.31
C HIS A 79 1.13 -11.86 7.26
N PRO A 80 0.66 -10.91 6.43
CA PRO A 80 1.45 -10.33 5.35
C PRO A 80 2.48 -9.29 5.85
N GLY A 81 2.36 -8.80 7.10
CA GLY A 81 3.10 -7.62 7.55
C GLY A 81 2.66 -6.36 6.84
N TYR A 82 3.62 -5.55 6.39
CA TYR A 82 3.39 -4.40 5.49
C TYR A 82 4.17 -4.59 4.18
N GLY A 83 3.80 -3.85 3.12
CA GLY A 83 4.34 -4.09 1.77
C GLY A 83 3.95 -5.46 1.21
N PHE A 84 4.61 -5.90 0.15
CA PHE A 84 4.35 -7.17 -0.53
C PHE A 84 2.84 -7.43 -0.74
N PHE A 85 2.29 -8.42 -0.03
CA PHE A 85 0.89 -8.83 -0.16
C PHE A 85 -0.08 -8.13 0.79
N SER A 86 0.38 -7.19 1.63
CA SER A 86 -0.49 -6.54 2.63
C SER A 86 -1.61 -5.72 2.00
N GLU A 87 -1.37 -5.17 0.80
CA GLU A 87 -2.32 -4.37 0.03
C GLU A 87 -2.88 -5.11 -1.21
N ASP A 88 -2.51 -6.38 -1.39
CA ASP A 88 -3.01 -7.19 -2.51
C ASP A 88 -4.32 -7.89 -2.15
N PHE A 89 -5.43 -7.32 -2.59
CA PHE A 89 -6.74 -7.91 -2.37
C PHE A 89 -6.92 -9.29 -3.01
N ARG A 90 -6.20 -9.60 -4.11
CA ARG A 90 -6.27 -10.91 -4.77
C ARG A 90 -5.63 -11.97 -3.90
N PHE A 91 -4.50 -11.62 -3.28
CA PHE A 91 -3.84 -12.49 -2.32
C PHE A 91 -4.71 -12.73 -1.08
N ALA A 92 -5.24 -11.65 -0.47
CA ALA A 92 -6.13 -11.74 0.68
C ALA A 92 -7.39 -12.57 0.36
N ARG A 93 -8.03 -12.33 -0.79
CA ARG A 93 -9.17 -13.11 -1.25
C ARG A 93 -8.82 -14.58 -1.43
N ARG A 94 -7.69 -14.89 -2.09
CA ARG A 94 -7.24 -16.27 -2.27
C ARG A 94 -7.01 -16.98 -0.95
N ALA A 95 -6.50 -16.32 0.08
CA ALA A 95 -6.32 -16.90 1.40
C ALA A 95 -7.67 -17.30 2.04
N THR A 96 -8.70 -16.46 1.88
CA THR A 96 -9.99 -16.65 2.58
C THR A 96 -10.98 -17.59 1.88
N ILE A 97 -10.89 -17.76 0.53
CA ILE A 97 -11.89 -18.55 -0.24
C ILE A 97 -11.37 -19.92 -0.72
N ARG A 98 -10.20 -20.36 -0.25
CA ARG A 98 -9.63 -21.68 -0.59
C ARG A 98 -10.46 -22.81 0.02
N ASP A 99 -10.28 -24.05 -0.49
CA ASP A 99 -10.89 -25.27 0.04
C ASP A 99 -10.59 -25.49 1.53
N ARG A 100 -9.40 -25.06 1.98
CA ARG A 100 -9.07 -24.85 3.40
C ARG A 100 -9.05 -23.35 3.64
N SER A 101 -10.13 -22.80 4.13
CA SER A 101 -10.17 -21.39 4.48
C SER A 101 -9.07 -21.06 5.49
N MET A 102 -8.30 -20.04 5.16
CA MET A 102 -7.20 -19.57 5.98
C MET A 102 -7.51 -18.14 6.43
N THR A 103 -7.21 -17.82 7.67
CA THR A 103 -7.37 -16.45 8.16
C THR A 103 -6.29 -15.57 7.55
N PHE A 104 -6.67 -14.59 6.74
CA PHE A 104 -5.79 -13.48 6.38
C PHE A 104 -5.79 -12.48 7.55
N ILE A 105 -4.62 -12.28 8.17
CA ILE A 105 -4.50 -11.35 9.30
C ILE A 105 -4.31 -9.95 8.73
N GLY A 106 -5.41 -9.23 8.60
CA GLY A 106 -5.53 -7.90 7.99
C GLY A 106 -6.98 -7.55 7.71
N PRO A 107 -7.23 -6.44 7.00
CA PRO A 107 -8.57 -6.07 6.58
C PRO A 107 -9.18 -7.12 5.65
N ASN A 108 -10.51 -7.16 5.56
CA ASN A 108 -11.21 -8.00 4.60
C ASN A 108 -10.78 -7.62 3.16
N TRP A 109 -10.69 -8.62 2.27
CA TRP A 109 -10.20 -8.40 0.90
C TRP A 109 -11.06 -7.38 0.11
N GLU A 110 -12.37 -7.29 0.38
CA GLU A 110 -13.24 -6.26 -0.21
C GLU A 110 -12.82 -4.85 0.24
N VAL A 111 -12.45 -4.71 1.50
CA VAL A 111 -11.95 -3.44 2.05
C VAL A 111 -10.63 -3.06 1.39
N ILE A 112 -9.68 -4.00 1.32
CA ILE A 112 -8.39 -3.78 0.64
C ILE A 112 -8.62 -3.37 -0.82
N LYS A 113 -9.52 -4.06 -1.53
CA LYS A 113 -9.86 -3.74 -2.92
C LYS A 113 -10.45 -2.34 -3.07
N ASN A 114 -11.36 -1.97 -2.18
CA ASN A 114 -12.08 -0.71 -2.28
C ASN A 114 -11.25 0.49 -1.84
N LEU A 115 -10.38 0.32 -0.85
CA LEU A 115 -9.53 1.39 -0.31
C LEU A 115 -8.10 1.41 -0.86
N GLY A 116 -7.70 0.41 -1.64
CA GLY A 116 -6.41 0.38 -2.33
C GLY A 116 -6.33 1.30 -3.56
N ASP A 117 -7.48 1.78 -4.07
CA ASP A 117 -7.58 2.74 -5.13
C ASP A 117 -7.86 4.14 -4.55
N LYS A 118 -6.94 5.09 -4.78
CA LYS A 118 -7.02 6.45 -4.20
C LYS A 118 -8.30 7.19 -4.58
N ILE A 119 -8.75 7.02 -5.82
CA ILE A 119 -9.95 7.68 -6.35
C ILE A 119 -11.19 7.09 -5.68
N ASN A 120 -11.24 5.76 -5.62
CA ASN A 120 -12.36 5.08 -4.98
C ASN A 120 -12.40 5.38 -3.48
N THR A 121 -11.24 5.45 -2.82
CA THR A 121 -11.14 5.82 -1.40
C THR A 121 -11.69 7.22 -1.15
N LYS A 122 -11.29 8.22 -1.96
CA LYS A 122 -11.80 9.59 -1.86
C LYS A 122 -13.30 9.64 -2.09
N ARG A 123 -13.81 8.93 -3.11
CA ARG A 123 -15.23 8.83 -3.39
C ARG A 123 -16.02 8.22 -2.22
N VAL A 124 -15.52 7.14 -1.62
CA VAL A 124 -16.16 6.51 -0.45
C VAL A 124 -16.13 7.45 0.76
N ALA A 125 -15.02 8.13 1.00
CA ALA A 125 -14.91 9.11 2.07
C ALA A 125 -15.93 10.25 1.90
N ASN A 126 -16.03 10.81 0.71
CA ASN A 126 -17.01 11.85 0.39
C ASN A 126 -18.47 11.38 0.58
N GLN A 127 -18.79 10.14 0.17
CA GLN A 127 -20.12 9.55 0.39
C GLN A 127 -20.47 9.39 1.87
N LEU A 128 -19.47 9.17 2.71
CA LEU A 128 -19.62 9.02 4.16
C LEU A 128 -19.53 10.36 4.91
N GLY A 129 -19.33 11.49 4.21
CA GLY A 129 -19.16 12.81 4.83
C GLY A 129 -17.82 12.96 5.56
N ILE A 130 -16.84 12.12 5.25
CA ILE A 130 -15.48 12.24 5.80
C ILE A 130 -14.74 13.33 4.99
N PRO A 131 -14.18 14.37 5.65
CA PRO A 131 -13.44 15.40 4.95
C PRO A 131 -12.26 14.84 4.15
N THR A 132 -12.11 15.30 2.92
CA THR A 132 -10.99 14.96 2.04
C THR A 132 -10.28 16.22 1.58
N SER A 133 -9.02 16.12 1.14
CA SER A 133 -8.33 17.26 0.54
C SER A 133 -9.09 17.77 -0.69
N PRO A 134 -9.31 19.09 -0.83
CA PRO A 134 -9.89 19.67 -2.04
C PRO A 134 -9.09 19.27 -3.28
N GLY A 135 -9.78 18.99 -4.39
CA GLY A 135 -9.13 18.57 -5.64
C GLY A 135 -9.98 17.64 -6.49
N THR A 136 -9.35 16.97 -7.43
CA THR A 136 -10.03 16.11 -8.41
C THR A 136 -10.53 14.80 -7.80
N ASP A 137 -11.70 14.36 -8.24
CA ASP A 137 -12.32 13.08 -7.87
C ASP A 137 -12.15 11.99 -8.95
N ALA A 138 -11.51 12.34 -10.05
CA ALA A 138 -11.21 11.46 -11.18
C ALA A 138 -9.89 11.85 -11.84
N PRO A 139 -9.23 10.94 -12.57
CA PRO A 139 -8.05 11.28 -13.34
C PRO A 139 -8.37 12.26 -14.46
N ILE A 140 -7.53 13.28 -14.60
CA ILE A 140 -7.61 14.26 -15.67
C ILE A 140 -6.58 13.92 -16.76
N TYR A 141 -7.03 13.89 -18.00
CA TYR A 141 -6.18 13.58 -19.16
C TYR A 141 -5.97 14.80 -20.07
N ASN A 142 -6.80 15.83 -19.93
CA ASN A 142 -6.74 17.05 -20.73
C ASN A 142 -5.95 18.12 -19.96
N GLU A 143 -4.90 18.65 -20.58
CA GLU A 143 -4.01 19.66 -19.97
C GLU A 143 -4.72 20.98 -19.67
N MET A 144 -5.63 21.43 -20.54
CA MET A 144 -6.36 22.70 -20.34
C MET A 144 -7.33 22.60 -19.16
N GLU A 145 -8.07 21.50 -19.09
CA GLU A 145 -8.96 21.19 -17.97
C GLU A 145 -8.18 21.08 -16.65
N ALA A 146 -7.04 20.41 -16.68
CA ALA A 146 -6.16 20.26 -15.52
C ALA A 146 -5.64 21.62 -15.02
N GLU A 147 -5.23 22.50 -15.93
CA GLU A 147 -4.74 23.85 -15.60
C GLU A 147 -5.85 24.73 -15.00
N GLU A 148 -7.06 24.63 -15.54
CA GLU A 148 -8.21 25.38 -15.02
C GLU A 148 -8.54 24.96 -13.58
N ILE A 149 -8.54 23.65 -13.30
CA ILE A 149 -8.71 23.11 -11.94
C ILE A 149 -7.58 23.57 -11.02
N ALA A 150 -6.34 23.50 -11.47
CA ALA A 150 -5.17 23.92 -10.71
C ALA A 150 -5.24 25.42 -10.34
N ALA A 151 -5.59 26.27 -11.31
CA ALA A 151 -5.74 27.70 -11.08
C ALA A 151 -6.90 28.01 -10.12
N GLY A 152 -7.99 27.25 -10.20
CA GLY A 152 -9.10 27.34 -9.25
C GLY A 152 -8.66 27.04 -7.83
N LEU A 153 -8.01 25.89 -7.62
CA LEU A 153 -7.52 25.46 -6.29
C LEU A 153 -6.52 26.45 -5.67
N LEU A 154 -5.62 27.03 -6.46
CA LEU A 154 -4.68 28.03 -5.95
C LEU A 154 -5.40 29.34 -5.57
N ARG A 155 -6.40 29.74 -6.34
CA ARG A 155 -7.20 30.92 -6.07
C ARG A 155 -8.04 30.76 -4.79
N ASP A 156 -8.73 29.64 -4.66
CA ASP A 156 -9.56 29.34 -3.49
C ASP A 156 -8.74 29.38 -2.20
N GLN A 157 -7.49 28.89 -2.23
CA GLN A 157 -6.58 28.98 -1.09
C GLN A 157 -6.21 30.42 -0.73
N LEU A 158 -5.98 31.30 -1.73
CA LEU A 158 -5.74 32.72 -1.50
C LEU A 158 -6.97 33.42 -0.91
N ASP A 159 -8.16 33.10 -1.40
CA ASP A 159 -9.42 33.63 -0.91
C ASP A 159 -9.70 33.18 0.54
N ASP A 160 -9.25 31.98 0.91
CA ASP A 160 -9.28 31.44 2.28
C ASP A 160 -8.16 32.02 3.19
N GLY A 161 -7.32 32.90 2.67
CA GLY A 161 -6.24 33.56 3.42
C GLY A 161 -4.99 32.76 3.63
N ILE A 162 -4.76 31.74 2.81
CA ILE A 162 -3.51 30.94 2.83
C ILE A 162 -2.42 31.76 2.13
N GLU A 163 -1.37 32.11 2.87
CA GLU A 163 -0.29 32.98 2.38
C GLU A 163 0.56 32.31 1.28
N ASP A 164 0.80 31.00 1.40
CA ASP A 164 1.61 30.21 0.48
C ASP A 164 0.76 29.09 -0.16
N PRO A 165 -0.14 29.42 -1.12
CA PRO A 165 -0.99 28.42 -1.75
C PRO A 165 -0.18 27.45 -2.58
N SER A 166 -0.51 26.19 -2.52
CA SER A 166 0.14 25.16 -3.35
C SER A 166 -0.77 23.97 -3.61
N ILE A 167 -0.47 23.28 -4.70
CA ILE A 167 -1.18 22.08 -5.11
C ILE A 167 -0.20 20.93 -5.32
N LEU A 168 -0.68 19.73 -5.11
CA LEU A 168 0.02 18.50 -5.45
C LEU A 168 -0.54 17.93 -6.75
N VAL A 169 0.33 17.72 -7.71
CA VAL A 169 0.01 17.06 -8.98
C VAL A 169 0.55 15.63 -8.89
N LYS A 170 -0.33 14.63 -9.06
CA LYS A 170 -0.03 13.22 -8.76
C LYS A 170 -0.39 12.33 -9.94
N ALA A 171 0.44 11.32 -10.22
CA ALA A 171 0.05 10.23 -11.12
C ALA A 171 -1.11 9.44 -10.50
N ALA A 172 -2.21 9.28 -11.23
CA ALA A 172 -3.41 8.59 -10.72
C ALA A 172 -3.13 7.12 -10.35
N ALA A 173 -2.36 6.43 -11.16
CA ALA A 173 -1.97 5.03 -10.94
C ALA A 173 -0.73 4.86 -10.04
N GLY A 174 -0.13 5.95 -9.56
CA GLY A 174 1.09 5.93 -8.74
C GLY A 174 0.83 5.59 -7.26
N GLY A 175 1.86 5.03 -6.61
CA GLY A 175 1.88 4.72 -5.18
C GLY A 175 3.26 4.99 -4.57
N GLY A 176 3.37 4.93 -3.22
CA GLY A 176 4.65 5.02 -2.51
C GLY A 176 5.40 6.35 -2.67
N GLY A 177 4.70 7.46 -2.91
CA GLY A 177 5.33 8.79 -3.05
C GLY A 177 5.99 9.05 -4.41
N MET A 178 5.95 8.11 -5.35
CA MET A 178 6.48 8.30 -6.70
C MET A 178 5.44 8.95 -7.62
N GLY A 179 5.90 9.90 -8.46
CA GLY A 179 5.02 10.61 -9.39
C GLY A 179 4.13 11.64 -8.70
N ILE A 180 4.69 12.39 -7.76
CA ILE A 180 4.06 13.52 -7.07
C ILE A 180 4.98 14.74 -7.19
N GLU A 181 4.42 15.88 -7.60
CA GLU A 181 5.12 17.16 -7.69
C GLU A 181 4.26 18.27 -7.08
N GLU A 182 4.89 19.17 -6.34
CA GLU A 182 4.24 20.35 -5.80
C GLU A 182 4.36 21.53 -6.80
N VAL A 183 3.27 22.28 -6.94
CA VAL A 183 3.20 23.47 -7.78
C VAL A 183 2.66 24.63 -6.94
N THR A 184 3.43 25.70 -6.85
CA THR A 184 3.10 26.95 -6.14
C THR A 184 2.70 28.08 -7.11
N GLU A 185 3.18 28.00 -8.35
CA GLU A 185 2.94 29.00 -9.40
C GLU A 185 2.31 28.35 -10.63
N ILE A 186 1.19 28.90 -11.09
CA ILE A 186 0.42 28.30 -12.19
C ILE A 186 1.21 28.23 -13.50
N GLU A 187 2.18 29.14 -13.69
CA GLU A 187 3.06 29.19 -14.86
C GLU A 187 3.91 27.90 -15.01
N HIS A 188 4.20 27.23 -13.89
CA HIS A 188 4.97 25.99 -13.87
C HIS A 188 4.09 24.75 -14.07
N PHE A 189 2.77 24.88 -13.93
CA PHE A 189 1.83 23.76 -13.91
C PHE A 189 1.91 22.90 -15.18
N ARG A 190 1.83 23.50 -16.38
CA ARG A 190 1.83 22.73 -17.64
C ARG A 190 3.07 21.86 -17.80
N ARG A 191 4.23 22.38 -17.41
CA ARG A 191 5.47 21.62 -17.46
C ARG A 191 5.40 20.40 -16.54
N VAL A 192 4.98 20.60 -15.30
CA VAL A 192 4.84 19.53 -14.30
C VAL A 192 3.80 18.49 -14.75
N TYR A 193 2.64 18.95 -15.22
CA TYR A 193 1.57 18.09 -15.71
C TYR A 193 2.06 17.15 -16.82
N ARG A 194 2.72 17.70 -17.86
CA ARG A 194 3.26 16.88 -18.97
C ARG A 194 4.32 15.88 -18.51
N GLN A 195 5.19 16.28 -17.60
CA GLN A 195 6.21 15.41 -17.02
C GLN A 195 5.56 14.22 -16.30
N LEU A 196 4.58 14.49 -15.43
CA LEU A 196 3.88 13.46 -14.67
C LEU A 196 2.99 12.57 -15.53
N GLN A 197 2.27 13.14 -16.50
CA GLN A 197 1.48 12.38 -17.46
C GLN A 197 2.34 11.39 -18.24
N ASN A 198 3.49 11.85 -18.75
CA ASN A 198 4.43 10.99 -19.48
C ASN A 198 5.06 9.93 -18.57
N TYR A 199 5.40 10.28 -17.35
CA TYR A 199 5.90 9.36 -16.34
C TYR A 199 4.86 8.28 -16.04
N ALA A 200 3.64 8.67 -15.72
CA ALA A 200 2.53 7.77 -15.41
C ALA A 200 2.24 6.80 -16.56
N LYS A 201 2.20 7.31 -17.79
CA LYS A 201 1.98 6.49 -18.99
C LYS A 201 3.10 5.46 -19.21
N ARG A 202 4.36 5.83 -18.94
CA ARG A 202 5.50 4.91 -19.10
C ARG A 202 5.56 3.85 -18.01
N GLN A 203 5.30 4.23 -16.76
CA GLN A 203 5.45 3.35 -15.61
C GLN A 203 4.22 2.46 -15.38
N PHE A 204 3.02 3.00 -15.62
CA PHE A 204 1.77 2.36 -15.25
C PHE A 204 0.84 2.07 -16.43
N GLY A 205 1.19 2.54 -17.64
CA GLY A 205 0.36 2.39 -18.84
C GLY A 205 -0.82 3.37 -18.91
N ASP A 206 -1.02 4.20 -17.88
CA ASP A 206 -2.09 5.18 -17.77
C ASP A 206 -1.50 6.57 -17.48
N GLY A 207 -1.87 7.57 -18.28
CA GLY A 207 -1.40 8.96 -18.15
C GLY A 207 -2.36 9.86 -17.36
N GLY A 208 -3.28 9.30 -16.59
CA GLY A 208 -4.19 10.08 -15.74
C GLY A 208 -3.44 10.80 -14.61
N VAL A 209 -3.82 12.04 -14.34
CA VAL A 209 -3.23 12.89 -13.30
C VAL A 209 -4.31 13.36 -12.36
N LEU A 210 -4.02 13.37 -11.06
CA LEU A 210 -4.85 13.94 -10.00
C LEU A 210 -4.23 15.27 -9.54
N ILE A 211 -5.07 16.21 -9.14
CA ILE A 211 -4.66 17.52 -8.63
C ILE A 211 -5.36 17.73 -7.30
N GLU A 212 -4.60 18.02 -6.27
CA GLU A 212 -5.14 18.24 -4.92
C GLU A 212 -4.48 19.45 -4.26
N GLN A 213 -5.20 20.10 -3.37
CA GLN A 213 -4.62 21.11 -2.49
C GLN A 213 -3.50 20.47 -1.65
N CYS A 214 -2.36 21.14 -1.54
CA CYS A 214 -1.32 20.77 -0.61
C CYS A 214 -1.69 21.27 0.79
N LEU A 215 -1.98 20.36 1.70
CA LEU A 215 -2.20 20.69 3.09
C LEU A 215 -0.87 20.90 3.80
N ARG A 216 -0.78 21.94 4.65
CA ARG A 216 0.39 22.24 5.48
C ARG A 216 0.01 22.23 6.95
N ASP A 217 0.99 22.19 7.82
CA ASP A 217 0.82 22.25 9.28
C ASP A 217 -0.17 21.22 9.84
N TYR A 218 -0.11 19.99 9.34
CA TYR A 218 -0.92 18.88 9.81
C TYR A 218 -0.07 17.80 10.52
N ASN A 219 -0.73 17.02 11.37
CA ASN A 219 -0.15 15.80 11.91
C ASN A 219 -0.58 14.61 11.06
N HIS A 220 0.41 13.88 10.52
CA HIS A 220 0.16 12.64 9.81
C HIS A 220 0.03 11.49 10.82
N LEU A 221 -1.14 10.87 10.85
CA LEU A 221 -1.42 9.70 11.70
C LEU A 221 -1.77 8.51 10.79
N GLU A 222 -1.09 7.38 11.02
CA GLU A 222 -1.32 6.10 10.34
C GLU A 222 -1.71 4.99 11.33
#